data_cec20120fc656b5c44601d8bec16afc1
#
_entry.id   cec20120fc656b5c44601d8bec16afc1
#
_cell.length_a   1.000
_cell.length_b   1.000
_cell.length_c   1.000
_cell.angle_alpha   90.00
_cell.angle_beta   90.00
_cell.angle_gamma   90.00
#
_symmetry.space_group_name_H-M   'P 1'
#
loop_
_entity.id
_entity.type
_entity.pdbx_description
1 polymer ?
#
loop_
_entity_poly.entity_id
_entity_poly.type
_entity_poly.pdbx_seq_one_letter_code
_entity_poly.pdbx_strand_id
1 'polypeptide(L)'
;MSLIKNLALLVASLILSLYLVEIGITVYQTIAGNDVRPKYQVVNDYKGAAVPAVFPSMFLDSNLMHGDMEVLPLAGIANKTTVYCNESGDYSIYESDRYGFNNPDYIWDNVIDVALIGDSFVHGACVESEKSIASQLNLIMHKNTKLFNVLNLGMGGAGPFTELAILKEYAKHAKPKHVFWFFYEGNDMN
;
A
#
# COMPACT_ATOMS: atom_id res chain seq x y z
N MET A 1 -24.37 -36.72 -29.17
CA MET A 1 -25.25 -36.01 -28.20
C MET A 1 -24.89 -36.32 -26.74
N SER A 2 -24.43 -37.54 -26.37
CA SER A 2 -24.04 -37.90 -25.00
C SER A 2 -22.73 -37.26 -24.54
N LEU A 3 -21.70 -37.16 -25.40
CA LEU A 3 -20.40 -36.60 -25.06
C LEU A 3 -20.51 -35.10 -24.67
N ILE A 4 -21.28 -34.31 -25.42
CA ILE A 4 -21.48 -32.89 -25.13
C ILE A 4 -22.23 -32.70 -23.82
N LYS A 5 -23.24 -33.55 -23.53
CA LYS A 5 -23.94 -33.49 -22.23
C LYS A 5 -23.02 -33.82 -21.05
N ASN A 6 -22.18 -34.85 -21.20
CA ASN A 6 -21.24 -35.26 -20.15
C ASN A 6 -20.18 -34.18 -19.93
N LEU A 7 -19.68 -33.54 -20.99
CA LEU A 7 -18.74 -32.41 -20.87
C LEU A 7 -19.39 -31.22 -20.20
N ALA A 8 -20.63 -30.88 -20.55
CA ALA A 8 -21.38 -29.80 -19.93
C ALA A 8 -21.61 -30.04 -18.43
N LEU A 9 -21.97 -31.28 -18.06
CA LEU A 9 -22.13 -31.66 -16.66
C LEU A 9 -20.80 -31.59 -15.87
N LEU A 10 -19.72 -32.01 -16.49
CA LEU A 10 -18.38 -31.93 -15.86
C LEU A 10 -17.96 -30.47 -15.62
N VAL A 11 -18.16 -29.60 -16.61
CA VAL A 11 -17.87 -28.17 -16.46
C VAL A 11 -18.77 -27.53 -15.39
N ALA A 12 -20.07 -27.85 -15.41
CA ALA A 12 -21.00 -27.32 -14.42
C ALA A 12 -20.65 -27.78 -12.99
N SER A 13 -20.27 -29.05 -12.83
CA SER A 13 -19.85 -29.56 -11.51
C SER A 13 -18.55 -28.93 -11.03
N LEU A 14 -17.61 -28.67 -11.93
CA LEU A 14 -16.36 -27.98 -11.59
C LEU A 14 -16.62 -26.55 -11.11
N ILE A 15 -17.45 -25.80 -11.86
CA ILE A 15 -17.84 -24.43 -11.49
C ILE A 15 -18.54 -24.43 -10.13
N LEU A 16 -19.52 -25.34 -9.93
CA LEU A 16 -20.22 -25.43 -8.66
C LEU A 16 -19.26 -25.75 -7.51
N SER A 17 -18.31 -26.66 -7.72
CA SER A 17 -17.31 -27.01 -6.70
C SER A 17 -16.44 -25.81 -6.32
N LEU A 18 -16.02 -25.00 -7.32
CA LEU A 18 -15.25 -23.79 -7.05
C LEU A 18 -16.04 -22.78 -6.22
N TYR A 19 -17.32 -22.55 -6.56
CA TYR A 19 -18.19 -21.68 -5.77
C TYR A 19 -18.40 -22.16 -4.33
N LEU A 20 -18.56 -23.47 -4.13
CA LEU A 20 -18.72 -24.02 -2.79
C LEU A 20 -17.44 -23.83 -1.95
N VAL A 21 -16.27 -23.99 -2.57
CA VAL A 21 -14.98 -23.72 -1.91
C VAL A 21 -14.85 -22.24 -1.55
N GLU A 22 -15.18 -21.33 -2.47
CA GLU A 22 -15.14 -19.88 -2.22
C GLU A 22 -16.08 -19.47 -1.08
N ILE A 23 -17.31 -19.96 -1.08
CA ILE A 23 -18.27 -19.74 0.03
C ILE A 23 -17.70 -20.28 1.35
N GLY A 24 -17.12 -21.48 1.33
CA GLY A 24 -16.52 -22.07 2.53
C GLY A 24 -15.37 -21.23 3.09
N ILE A 25 -14.50 -20.73 2.23
CA ILE A 25 -13.39 -19.84 2.62
C ILE A 25 -13.93 -18.53 3.19
N THR A 26 -14.91 -17.89 2.52
CA THR A 26 -15.50 -16.62 2.97
C THR A 26 -16.17 -16.79 4.34
N VAL A 27 -16.94 -17.86 4.55
CA VAL A 27 -17.57 -18.15 5.84
C VAL A 27 -16.50 -18.36 6.93
N TYR A 28 -15.45 -19.12 6.63
CA TYR A 28 -14.35 -19.33 7.56
C TYR A 28 -13.67 -18.01 7.94
N GLN A 29 -13.34 -17.19 6.97
CA GLN A 29 -12.72 -15.87 7.21
C GLN A 29 -13.61 -14.96 8.04
N THR A 30 -14.92 -14.93 7.75
CA THR A 30 -15.89 -14.15 8.53
C THR A 30 -15.96 -14.62 9.99
N ILE A 31 -15.98 -15.95 10.22
CA ILE A 31 -15.98 -16.53 11.58
C ILE A 31 -14.66 -16.22 12.30
N ALA A 32 -13.54 -16.17 11.57
CA ALA A 32 -12.24 -15.80 12.10
C ALA A 32 -12.12 -14.29 12.43
N GLY A 33 -13.14 -13.49 12.11
CA GLY A 33 -13.18 -12.05 12.38
C GLY A 33 -12.50 -11.18 11.30
N ASN A 34 -12.14 -11.78 10.16
CA ASN A 34 -11.49 -11.05 9.07
C ASN A 34 -12.49 -10.13 8.33
N ASP A 35 -12.03 -8.98 7.90
CA ASP A 35 -12.81 -8.10 7.05
C ASP A 35 -12.80 -8.62 5.60
N VAL A 36 -13.88 -9.27 5.20
CA VAL A 36 -14.06 -9.86 3.86
C VAL A 36 -14.68 -8.89 2.85
N ARG A 37 -14.96 -7.65 3.26
CA ARG A 37 -15.52 -6.64 2.36
C ARG A 37 -14.54 -6.30 1.24
N PRO A 38 -15.01 -6.08 0.01
CA PRO A 38 -14.13 -5.55 -1.03
C PRO A 38 -13.68 -4.11 -0.68
N LYS A 39 -12.46 -3.76 -1.08
CA LYS A 39 -11.84 -2.47 -0.74
C LYS A 39 -12.71 -1.25 -1.05
N TYR A 40 -13.44 -1.26 -2.17
CA TYR A 40 -14.33 -0.14 -2.53
C TYR A 40 -15.46 0.08 -1.53
N GLN A 41 -15.95 -0.97 -0.90
CA GLN A 41 -16.98 -0.87 0.13
C GLN A 41 -16.41 -0.23 1.41
N VAL A 42 -15.22 -0.65 1.82
CA VAL A 42 -14.52 -0.05 2.96
C VAL A 42 -14.29 1.44 2.72
N VAL A 43 -13.81 1.82 1.52
CA VAL A 43 -13.65 3.24 1.14
C VAL A 43 -14.97 4.00 1.17
N ASN A 44 -16.07 3.39 0.71
CA ASN A 44 -17.38 4.04 0.72
C ASN A 44 -17.92 4.22 2.13
N ASP A 45 -17.69 3.28 3.02
CA ASP A 45 -18.07 3.38 4.42
C ASP A 45 -17.35 4.57 5.08
N TYR A 46 -16.06 4.77 4.80
CA TYR A 46 -15.31 5.93 5.25
C TYR A 46 -15.86 7.25 4.68
N LYS A 47 -16.21 7.30 3.40
CA LYS A 47 -16.84 8.47 2.79
C LYS A 47 -18.19 8.79 3.42
N GLY A 48 -18.97 7.78 3.78
CA GLY A 48 -20.23 7.92 4.49
C GLY A 48 -20.05 8.54 5.87
N ALA A 49 -18.91 8.31 6.52
CA ALA A 49 -18.53 8.93 7.79
C ALA A 49 -17.88 10.32 7.65
N ALA A 50 -17.96 10.95 6.48
CA ALA A 50 -17.35 12.23 6.11
C ALA A 50 -15.81 12.23 6.10
N VAL A 51 -15.15 11.09 6.25
CA VAL A 51 -13.70 10.93 6.15
C VAL A 51 -13.36 10.49 4.71
N PRO A 52 -12.70 11.32 3.90
CA PRO A 52 -12.35 10.93 2.55
C PRO A 52 -11.28 9.85 2.58
N ALA A 53 -11.58 8.70 2.01
CA ALA A 53 -10.67 7.58 1.88
C ALA A 53 -10.37 7.31 0.40
N VAL A 54 -9.11 7.04 0.09
CA VAL A 54 -8.63 6.84 -1.28
C VAL A 54 -7.74 5.62 -1.36
N PHE A 55 -7.64 5.05 -2.55
CA PHE A 55 -6.67 4.00 -2.85
C PHE A 55 -5.36 4.64 -3.30
N PRO A 56 -4.20 4.25 -2.75
CA PRO A 56 -2.93 4.57 -3.37
C PRO A 56 -2.83 3.74 -4.65
N SER A 57 -3.06 4.37 -5.79
CA SER A 57 -3.00 3.69 -7.08
C SER A 57 -1.69 4.01 -7.77
N MET A 58 -0.83 3.01 -7.91
CA MET A 58 0.31 3.04 -8.82
C MET A 58 -0.11 2.76 -10.26
N PHE A 59 -1.12 1.90 -10.42
CA PHE A 59 -1.62 1.48 -11.71
C PHE A 59 -2.91 2.25 -11.98
N LEU A 60 -2.77 3.46 -12.48
CA LEU A 60 -3.88 4.13 -13.13
C LEU A 60 -3.99 3.50 -14.50
N ASP A 61 -5.11 2.84 -14.77
CA ASP A 61 -5.45 2.32 -16.11
C ASP A 61 -5.56 3.45 -17.15
N SER A 62 -5.46 4.70 -16.71
CA SER A 62 -5.44 5.90 -17.52
C SER A 62 -4.15 6.66 -17.27
N ASN A 63 -3.46 7.02 -18.33
CA ASN A 63 -2.31 7.90 -18.28
C ASN A 63 -2.71 9.20 -17.58
N LEU A 64 -2.03 9.52 -16.49
CA LEU A 64 -2.16 10.84 -15.87
C LEU A 64 -1.50 11.86 -16.80
N MET A 65 -2.28 12.82 -17.24
CA MET A 65 -1.81 13.87 -18.14
C MET A 65 -1.74 15.20 -17.40
N HIS A 66 -0.64 15.91 -17.57
CA HIS A 66 -0.51 17.32 -17.21
C HIS A 66 -0.20 18.11 -18.48
N GLY A 67 -1.23 18.73 -19.06
CA GLY A 67 -1.16 19.24 -20.42
C GLY A 67 -0.97 18.08 -21.41
N ASP A 68 0.08 18.16 -22.24
CA ASP A 68 0.43 17.13 -23.21
C ASP A 68 1.46 16.11 -22.68
N MET A 69 1.84 16.21 -21.41
CA MET A 69 2.82 15.31 -20.78
C MET A 69 2.13 14.22 -19.98
N GLU A 70 2.57 13.00 -20.16
CA GLU A 70 2.25 11.90 -19.28
C GLU A 70 3.06 12.02 -17.97
N VAL A 71 2.39 11.94 -16.82
CA VAL A 71 3.01 11.99 -15.50
C VAL A 71 2.80 10.69 -14.74
N LEU A 72 3.89 10.21 -14.16
CA LEU A 72 3.89 9.06 -13.28
C LEU A 72 3.71 9.53 -11.83
N PRO A 73 2.71 9.02 -11.08
CA PRO A 73 2.59 9.34 -9.67
C PRO A 73 3.76 8.71 -8.91
N LEU A 74 4.42 9.51 -8.07
CA LEU A 74 5.56 9.09 -7.24
C LEU A 74 5.18 8.92 -5.77
N ALA A 75 3.92 9.17 -5.42
CA ALA A 75 3.36 9.03 -4.08
C ALA A 75 1.85 8.77 -4.17
N GLY A 76 1.22 8.46 -3.05
CA GLY A 76 -0.24 8.41 -2.92
C GLY A 76 -0.88 9.79 -2.96
N ILE A 77 -2.14 9.90 -2.53
CA ILE A 77 -2.86 11.17 -2.46
C ILE A 77 -2.60 11.84 -1.11
N ALA A 78 -2.14 13.07 -1.16
CA ALA A 78 -1.74 13.85 0.02
C ALA A 78 -2.90 14.15 0.98
N ASN A 79 -2.64 14.10 2.29
CA ASN A 79 -3.55 14.46 3.36
C ASN A 79 -4.90 13.73 3.27
N LYS A 80 -4.85 12.41 3.06
CA LYS A 80 -6.05 11.57 2.95
C LYS A 80 -5.95 10.31 3.77
N THR A 81 -7.06 9.91 4.35
CA THR A 81 -7.23 8.56 4.87
C THR A 81 -7.12 7.58 3.70
N THR A 82 -6.14 6.71 3.74
CA THR A 82 -5.83 5.77 2.67
C THR A 82 -6.15 4.35 3.12
N VAL A 83 -7.08 3.69 2.42
CA VAL A 83 -7.35 2.25 2.59
C VAL A 83 -6.47 1.50 1.62
N TYR A 84 -5.52 0.71 2.12
CA TYR A 84 -4.51 0.10 1.26
C TYR A 84 -4.81 -1.38 0.95
N CYS A 85 -4.42 -2.29 1.78
CA CYS A 85 -4.55 -3.72 1.50
C CYS A 85 -4.97 -4.52 2.74
N ASN A 86 -5.43 -5.74 2.48
CA ASN A 86 -5.86 -6.68 3.50
C ASN A 86 -5.21 -8.05 3.20
N GLU A 87 -4.11 -8.38 3.85
CA GLU A 87 -3.46 -9.69 3.79
C GLU A 87 -3.50 -10.42 5.14
N SER A 88 -3.74 -9.68 6.22
CA SER A 88 -3.75 -10.21 7.59
C SER A 88 -5.15 -10.39 8.18
N GLY A 89 -6.19 -10.12 7.39
CA GLY A 89 -7.59 -10.20 7.83
C GLY A 89 -8.26 -8.84 8.02
N ASP A 90 -7.48 -7.77 8.24
CA ASP A 90 -7.96 -6.41 8.35
C ASP A 90 -7.29 -5.50 7.32
N TYR A 91 -8.02 -4.47 6.87
CA TYR A 91 -7.43 -3.48 5.99
C TYR A 91 -6.42 -2.61 6.74
N SER A 92 -5.22 -2.47 6.19
CA SER A 92 -4.32 -1.43 6.64
C SER A 92 -4.83 -0.07 6.17
N ILE A 93 -4.99 0.84 7.13
CA ILE A 93 -5.55 2.18 6.91
C ILE A 93 -4.62 3.17 7.59
N TYR A 94 -4.25 4.23 6.87
CA TYR A 94 -3.37 5.26 7.39
C TYR A 94 -3.75 6.65 6.88
N GLU A 95 -3.35 7.68 7.63
CA GLU A 95 -3.40 9.06 7.16
C GLU A 95 -2.12 9.35 6.38
N SER A 96 -2.25 9.66 5.08
CA SER A 96 -1.11 10.06 4.26
C SER A 96 -0.63 11.46 4.64
N ASP A 97 0.67 11.66 4.58
CA ASP A 97 1.28 12.96 4.80
C ASP A 97 1.00 13.98 3.67
N ARG A 98 1.52 15.19 3.79
CA ARG A 98 1.36 16.28 2.81
C ARG A 98 1.88 15.96 1.41
N TYR A 99 2.63 14.89 1.24
CA TYR A 99 3.14 14.43 -0.05
C TYR A 99 2.54 13.08 -0.49
N GLY A 100 1.71 12.45 0.36
CA GLY A 100 1.01 11.21 0.03
C GLY A 100 1.70 9.93 0.49
N PHE A 101 2.77 10.01 1.30
CA PHE A 101 3.43 8.84 1.87
C PHE A 101 2.80 8.43 3.21
N ASN A 102 3.12 7.22 3.64
CA ASN A 102 2.70 6.69 4.93
C ASN A 102 3.64 7.19 6.05
N ASN A 103 3.47 8.44 6.41
CA ASN A 103 4.16 9.10 7.52
C ASN A 103 3.19 9.96 8.34
N PRO A 104 3.50 10.22 9.62
CA PRO A 104 2.94 11.36 10.31
C PRO A 104 3.38 12.66 9.62
N ASP A 105 2.44 13.56 9.29
CA ASP A 105 2.75 14.76 8.49
C ASP A 105 3.83 15.65 9.11
N TYR A 106 3.88 15.74 10.44
CA TYR A 106 4.86 16.55 11.15
C TYR A 106 6.32 16.14 10.93
N ILE A 107 6.57 14.92 10.38
CA ILE A 107 7.94 14.44 10.13
C ILE A 107 8.70 15.39 9.19
N TRP A 108 7.99 15.97 8.23
CA TRP A 108 8.54 16.88 7.23
C TRP A 108 9.03 18.23 7.78
N ASP A 109 8.60 18.58 8.98
CA ASP A 109 8.99 19.83 9.66
C ASP A 109 10.21 19.64 10.54
N ASN A 110 10.76 18.42 10.59
CA ASN A 110 11.89 18.06 11.43
C ASN A 110 13.16 17.79 10.60
N VAL A 111 14.30 17.75 11.27
CA VAL A 111 15.54 17.26 10.66
C VAL A 111 15.43 15.76 10.47
N ILE A 112 15.56 15.30 9.24
CA ILE A 112 15.47 13.88 8.88
C ILE A 112 16.85 13.23 9.03
N ASP A 113 16.95 12.24 9.90
CA ASP A 113 18.19 11.48 10.07
C ASP A 113 18.34 10.39 9.01
N VAL A 114 17.24 9.70 8.69
CA VAL A 114 17.22 8.63 7.70
C VAL A 114 15.99 8.75 6.83
N ALA A 115 16.15 8.64 5.51
CA ALA A 115 15.06 8.36 4.59
C ALA A 115 15.14 6.89 4.13
N LEU A 116 14.01 6.20 4.13
CA LEU A 116 13.87 4.85 3.61
C LEU A 116 13.27 4.92 2.20
N ILE A 117 13.91 4.32 1.22
CA ILE A 117 13.44 4.19 -0.16
C ILE A 117 13.21 2.72 -0.45
N GLY A 118 12.15 2.39 -1.14
CA GLY A 118 11.81 1.03 -1.55
C GLY A 118 10.35 0.89 -1.96
N ASP A 119 9.96 -0.32 -2.14
CA ASP A 119 8.65 -0.76 -2.62
C ASP A 119 7.58 -0.86 -1.51
N SER A 120 6.70 -1.85 -1.65
CA SER A 120 5.62 -2.14 -0.71
C SER A 120 6.11 -2.51 0.71
N PHE A 121 7.29 -3.11 0.85
CA PHE A 121 7.86 -3.44 2.16
C PHE A 121 8.22 -2.18 2.95
N VAL A 122 8.85 -1.22 2.28
CA VAL A 122 9.19 0.06 2.92
C VAL A 122 7.93 0.89 3.16
N HIS A 123 6.99 0.90 2.22
CA HIS A 123 5.68 1.55 2.40
C HIS A 123 4.99 1.10 3.70
N GLY A 124 5.20 -0.15 4.12
CA GLY A 124 4.45 -0.79 5.19
C GLY A 124 3.10 -1.30 4.69
N ALA A 125 3.08 -1.86 3.47
CA ALA A 125 1.88 -2.44 2.89
C ALA A 125 1.31 -3.54 3.78
N CYS A 126 -0.02 -3.58 3.91
CA CYS A 126 -0.77 -4.59 4.64
C CYS A 126 -0.43 -4.74 6.13
N VAL A 127 0.28 -3.79 6.70
CA VAL A 127 0.51 -3.69 8.15
C VAL A 127 -0.01 -2.36 8.69
N GLU A 128 -0.32 -2.32 9.97
CA GLU A 128 -0.64 -1.08 10.66
C GLU A 128 0.56 -0.12 10.59
N SER A 129 0.32 1.19 10.46
CA SER A 129 1.38 2.19 10.30
C SER A 129 2.44 2.12 11.40
N GLU A 130 2.02 1.83 12.63
CA GLU A 130 2.91 1.69 13.79
C GLU A 130 3.83 0.48 13.67
N LYS A 131 3.46 -0.52 12.88
CA LYS A 131 4.24 -1.74 12.64
C LYS A 131 5.14 -1.65 11.41
N SER A 132 5.08 -0.54 10.65
CA SER A 132 5.95 -0.31 9.50
C SER A 132 7.42 -0.25 9.91
N ILE A 133 8.33 -0.54 8.96
CA ILE A 133 9.78 -0.48 9.18
C ILE A 133 10.19 0.90 9.71
N ALA A 134 9.66 1.98 9.12
CA ALA A 134 9.98 3.33 9.52
C ALA A 134 9.53 3.63 10.95
N SER A 135 8.30 3.26 11.32
CA SER A 135 7.77 3.47 12.67
C SER A 135 8.54 2.68 13.72
N GLN A 136 8.86 1.41 13.41
CA GLN A 136 9.63 0.57 14.32
C GLN A 136 11.07 1.08 14.50
N LEU A 137 11.70 1.54 13.41
CA LEU A 137 13.03 2.13 13.48
C LEU A 137 13.02 3.43 14.33
N ASN A 138 12.03 4.31 14.11
CA ASN A 138 11.81 5.48 14.95
C ASN A 138 11.71 5.08 16.44
N LEU A 139 10.85 4.10 16.75
CA LEU A 139 10.65 3.64 18.13
C LEU A 139 11.92 3.12 18.78
N ILE A 140 12.71 2.32 18.05
CA ILE A 140 13.99 1.76 18.57
C ILE A 140 15.02 2.86 18.80
N MET A 141 15.12 3.79 17.85
CA MET A 141 16.11 4.86 17.93
C MET A 141 15.75 5.89 18.99
N HIS A 142 14.47 6.22 19.18
CA HIS A 142 14.01 7.10 20.25
C HIS A 142 14.29 6.58 21.66
N LYS A 143 14.41 5.27 21.85
CA LYS A 143 14.85 4.68 23.13
C LYS A 143 16.32 4.99 23.44
N ASN A 144 17.13 5.22 22.40
CA ASN A 144 18.58 5.40 22.54
C ASN A 144 19.03 6.86 22.30
N THR A 145 18.26 7.64 21.55
CA THR A 145 18.58 9.03 21.18
C THR A 145 17.33 9.90 21.26
N LYS A 146 17.45 11.10 21.81
CA LYS A 146 16.28 11.96 22.09
C LYS A 146 15.54 12.51 20.86
N LEU A 147 16.17 12.55 19.70
CA LEU A 147 15.62 13.08 18.46
C LEU A 147 16.21 12.29 17.29
N PHE A 148 15.47 11.34 16.79
CA PHE A 148 15.83 10.60 15.58
C PHE A 148 14.58 10.49 14.70
N ASN A 149 14.66 10.96 13.48
CA ASN A 149 13.52 11.02 12.56
C ASN A 149 13.78 10.17 11.33
N VAL A 150 12.91 9.21 11.10
CA VAL A 150 12.93 8.33 9.94
C VAL A 150 11.78 8.72 9.02
N LEU A 151 12.09 9.09 7.80
CA LEU A 151 11.13 9.41 6.75
C LEU A 151 10.90 8.16 5.88
N ASN A 152 9.66 7.74 5.75
CA ASN A 152 9.24 6.68 4.86
C ASN A 152 8.93 7.25 3.48
N LEU A 153 9.71 6.89 2.47
CA LEU A 153 9.47 7.20 1.05
C LEU A 153 9.21 5.93 0.24
N GLY A 154 8.75 4.87 0.90
CA GLY A 154 8.33 3.64 0.24
C GLY A 154 7.03 3.83 -0.51
N MET A 155 6.90 3.15 -1.65
CA MET A 155 5.70 3.17 -2.46
C MET A 155 5.40 1.78 -3.03
N GLY A 156 4.21 1.26 -2.72
CA GLY A 156 3.79 -0.06 -3.20
C GLY A 156 3.81 -0.17 -4.71
N GLY A 157 4.50 -1.18 -5.24
CA GLY A 157 4.66 -1.43 -6.67
C GLY A 157 5.76 -0.59 -7.34
N ALA A 158 6.50 0.24 -6.59
CA ALA A 158 7.65 0.94 -7.14
C ALA A 158 8.75 -0.04 -7.53
N GLY A 159 9.33 0.13 -8.70
CA GLY A 159 10.59 -0.48 -9.09
C GLY A 159 11.73 0.54 -9.03
N PRO A 160 12.98 0.13 -9.29
CA PRO A 160 14.18 0.94 -9.06
C PRO A 160 14.18 2.31 -9.73
N PHE A 161 13.59 2.44 -10.92
CA PHE A 161 13.48 3.73 -11.60
C PHE A 161 12.51 4.69 -10.91
N THR A 162 11.37 4.17 -10.45
CA THR A 162 10.39 4.95 -9.69
C THR A 162 10.97 5.34 -8.34
N GLU A 163 11.66 4.45 -7.66
CA GLU A 163 12.34 4.69 -6.38
C GLU A 163 13.43 5.75 -6.51
N LEU A 164 14.21 5.71 -7.60
CA LEU A 164 15.19 6.76 -7.91
C LEU A 164 14.51 8.12 -8.16
N ALA A 165 13.36 8.13 -8.84
CA ALA A 165 12.60 9.36 -9.07
C ALA A 165 12.06 9.92 -7.75
N ILE A 166 11.50 9.08 -6.87
CA ILE A 166 11.06 9.43 -5.52
C ILE A 166 12.22 10.04 -4.72
N LEU A 167 13.38 9.39 -4.73
CA LEU A 167 14.57 9.89 -4.06
C LEU A 167 14.96 11.29 -4.55
N LYS A 168 15.02 11.49 -5.86
CA LYS A 168 15.39 12.78 -6.46
C LYS A 168 14.39 13.90 -6.17
N GLU A 169 13.10 13.57 -6.16
CA GLU A 169 12.05 14.56 -5.96
C GLU A 169 11.92 14.95 -4.49
N TYR A 170 11.78 13.97 -3.62
CA TYR A 170 11.42 14.22 -2.21
C TYR A 170 12.62 14.33 -1.28
N ALA A 171 13.67 13.55 -1.45
CA ALA A 171 14.84 13.65 -0.59
C ALA A 171 15.59 14.97 -0.75
N LYS A 172 15.49 15.62 -1.92
CA LYS A 172 16.03 16.97 -2.13
C LYS A 172 15.43 18.01 -1.17
N HIS A 173 14.14 17.87 -0.85
CA HIS A 173 13.44 18.74 0.10
C HIS A 173 13.71 18.34 1.53
N ALA A 174 13.64 17.07 1.83
CA ALA A 174 13.84 16.50 3.17
C ALA A 174 15.29 16.58 3.67
N LYS A 175 16.27 16.56 2.75
CA LYS A 175 17.72 16.60 3.02
C LYS A 175 18.14 15.62 4.14
N PRO A 176 17.80 14.33 4.02
CA PRO A 176 18.13 13.35 5.04
C PRO A 176 19.65 13.21 5.18
N LYS A 177 20.12 12.94 6.41
CA LYS A 177 21.55 12.66 6.64
C LYS A 177 22.01 11.35 6.01
N HIS A 178 21.11 10.37 5.99
CA HIS A 178 21.34 9.05 5.38
C HIS A 178 20.12 8.62 4.57
N VAL A 179 20.38 7.81 3.56
CA VAL A 179 19.33 7.14 2.75
C VAL A 179 19.59 5.65 2.81
N PHE A 180 18.57 4.89 3.16
CA PHE A 180 18.59 3.43 3.06
C PHE A 180 17.67 3.02 1.92
N TRP A 181 18.26 2.41 0.91
CA TRP A 181 17.55 1.87 -0.22
C TRP A 181 17.35 0.37 -0.02
N PHE A 182 16.10 -0.01 0.13
CA PHE A 182 15.68 -1.39 0.27
C PHE A 182 15.39 -1.95 -1.12
N PHE A 183 16.26 -2.81 -1.57
CA PHE A 183 16.14 -3.47 -2.86
C PHE A 183 15.67 -4.90 -2.66
N TYR A 184 14.57 -5.27 -3.32
CA TYR A 184 14.04 -6.63 -3.30
C TYR A 184 14.19 -7.30 -4.66
N GLU A 185 15.13 -8.24 -4.77
CA GLU A 185 15.46 -8.93 -6.03
C GLU A 185 14.28 -9.69 -6.66
N GLY A 186 13.24 -10.01 -5.86
CA GLY A 186 12.06 -10.74 -6.31
C GLY A 186 11.13 -9.95 -7.24
N ASN A 187 11.13 -8.61 -7.17
CA ASN A 187 10.31 -7.75 -8.02
C ASN A 187 11.08 -6.57 -8.65
N ASP A 188 12.19 -6.13 -8.07
CA ASP A 188 12.94 -4.97 -8.55
C ASP A 188 13.82 -5.26 -9.78
N MET A 189 13.95 -6.53 -10.15
CA MET A 189 14.76 -6.97 -11.30
C MET A 189 13.91 -7.37 -12.52
N ASN A 190 12.59 -7.25 -12.50
CA ASN A 190 11.69 -7.67 -13.58
C ASN A 190 11.19 -6.50 -14.43
#